data_7908a7e52591f6d1f45fc603d307653a
#
_entry.id   7908a7e52591f6d1f45fc603d307653a
#
_cell.length_a   1.000
_cell.length_b   1.000
_cell.length_c   1.000
_cell.angle_alpha   90.00
_cell.angle_beta   90.00
_cell.angle_gamma   90.00
#
_symmetry.space_group_name_H-M   'P 1'
#
loop_
_entity.id
_entity.type
_entity.pdbx_description
1 polymer ?
#
loop_
_entity_poly.entity_id
_entity_poly.type
_entity_poly.pdbx_seq_one_letter_code
_entity_poly.pdbx_strand_id
1 'polypeptide(L)'
;PLNTAQLRAPNMSIYNGNGTKEDGYYAMLNYQNKNEFQSALFGSKNPIAEADLAEFYVKNFSISPQITFEYNLLGLEDDETQLKYRGMVNLSAGTSAGTVYTPSALSMDNWTSTSKNNSQANDSKSLDFTTRHQFIFTPYLGHKDHFLTMNAQFELNTGSGNSQNSTAVGLPTGN
;
A
#
# COMPACT_ATOMS: atom_id res chain seq x y z
N PRO A 1 5.24 -5.06 -14.96
CA PRO A 1 6.29 -5.44 -15.91
C PRO A 1 6.57 -6.95 -15.94
N LEU A 2 6.72 -7.63 -14.79
CA LEU A 2 7.05 -9.06 -14.73
C LEU A 2 6.02 -9.97 -15.42
N ASN A 3 4.73 -9.77 -15.17
CA ASN A 3 3.69 -10.55 -15.83
C ASN A 3 3.67 -10.35 -17.35
N THR A 4 3.93 -9.14 -17.80
CA THR A 4 4.01 -8.80 -19.22
C THR A 4 5.22 -9.45 -19.87
N ALA A 5 6.36 -9.52 -19.17
CA ALA A 5 7.57 -10.18 -19.66
C ALA A 5 7.37 -11.70 -19.85
N GLN A 6 6.61 -12.34 -18.96
CA GLN A 6 6.33 -13.78 -19.06
C GLN A 6 5.41 -14.15 -20.23
N LEU A 7 4.59 -13.21 -20.68
CA LEU A 7 3.63 -13.42 -21.78
C LEU A 7 4.24 -13.15 -23.15
N ARG A 8 5.46 -12.60 -23.23
CA ARG A 8 6.13 -12.33 -24.49
C ARG A 8 7.00 -13.49 -24.95
N ALA A 9 6.95 -13.73 -26.26
CA ALA A 9 7.83 -14.71 -26.86
C ALA A 9 9.29 -14.25 -26.73
N PRO A 10 10.23 -15.16 -26.41
CA PRO A 10 11.63 -14.81 -26.14
C PRO A 10 12.40 -14.25 -27.35
N ASN A 11 11.84 -14.40 -28.55
CA ASN A 11 12.43 -13.90 -29.81
C ASN A 11 11.85 -12.54 -30.26
N MET A 12 11.00 -11.90 -29.45
CA MET A 12 10.51 -10.56 -29.78
C MET A 12 11.57 -9.50 -29.53
N SER A 13 11.75 -8.62 -30.52
CA SER A 13 12.66 -7.48 -30.39
C SER A 13 12.22 -6.53 -29.28
N ILE A 14 13.19 -6.03 -28.53
CA ILE A 14 12.98 -5.01 -27.47
C ILE A 14 12.95 -3.62 -28.11
N TYR A 15 13.79 -3.40 -29.12
CA TYR A 15 14.00 -2.10 -29.75
C TYR A 15 13.58 -2.11 -31.21
N ASN A 16 13.30 -0.94 -31.74
CA ASN A 16 13.03 -0.73 -33.16
C ASN A 16 14.31 -0.81 -34.02
N GLY A 17 14.16 -0.78 -35.33
CA GLY A 17 15.24 -0.59 -36.29
C GLY A 17 16.37 -1.60 -36.15
N ASN A 18 17.57 -1.12 -35.86
CA ASN A 18 18.76 -1.91 -35.72
C ASN A 18 18.88 -2.66 -34.39
N GLY A 19 17.92 -2.51 -33.49
CA GLY A 19 17.87 -3.19 -32.21
C GLY A 19 18.68 -2.49 -31.11
N THR A 20 18.90 -1.19 -31.23
CA THR A 20 19.56 -0.36 -30.23
C THR A 20 18.58 0.53 -29.47
N LYS A 21 18.98 1.01 -28.29
CA LYS A 21 18.15 1.90 -27.46
C LYS A 21 17.91 3.26 -28.14
N GLU A 22 18.85 3.72 -28.96
CA GLU A 22 18.74 4.96 -29.73
C GLU A 22 17.62 4.91 -30.78
N ASP A 23 17.33 3.71 -31.30
CA ASP A 23 16.23 3.51 -32.27
C ASP A 23 14.84 3.55 -31.60
N GLY A 24 14.80 3.65 -30.28
CA GLY A 24 13.58 3.60 -29.48
C GLY A 24 13.04 2.19 -29.27
N TYR A 25 12.13 2.09 -28.32
CA TYR A 25 11.55 0.80 -27.95
C TYR A 25 10.56 0.31 -29.01
N TYR A 26 10.60 -0.97 -29.29
CA TYR A 26 9.54 -1.68 -30.00
C TYR A 26 8.31 -1.71 -29.08
N ALA A 27 7.65 -0.57 -29.03
CA ALA A 27 6.72 -0.30 -27.95
C ALA A 27 5.46 -1.12 -28.14
N MET A 28 4.99 -1.24 -29.37
CA MET A 28 3.72 -1.86 -29.59
C MET A 28 3.58 -2.29 -31.04
N LEU A 29 3.07 -3.47 -31.21
CA LEU A 29 2.72 -4.00 -32.48
C LEU A 29 1.68 -3.09 -33.14
N ASN A 30 1.98 -2.68 -34.35
CA ASN A 30 1.18 -1.78 -35.13
C ASN A 30 -0.24 -2.36 -35.27
N TYR A 31 -1.21 -1.64 -34.76
CA TYR A 31 -2.62 -2.07 -34.67
C TYR A 31 -3.27 -2.37 -36.02
N GLN A 32 -2.64 -2.01 -37.12
CA GLN A 32 -3.19 -2.10 -38.48
C GLN A 32 -3.04 -3.49 -39.12
N ASN A 33 -2.22 -4.40 -38.59
CA ASN A 33 -1.98 -5.71 -39.17
C ASN A 33 -2.39 -6.87 -38.24
N LYS A 34 -3.59 -6.83 -37.72
CA LYS A 34 -4.08 -7.85 -36.79
C LYS A 34 -4.52 -9.12 -37.49
N ASN A 35 -3.76 -10.19 -37.26
CA ASN A 35 -4.31 -11.55 -37.39
C ASN A 35 -4.92 -11.94 -36.01
N GLU A 36 -5.99 -12.69 -36.00
CA GLU A 36 -6.71 -13.12 -34.77
C GLU A 36 -5.79 -13.80 -33.74
N PHE A 37 -4.76 -14.49 -34.16
CA PHE A 37 -3.78 -15.15 -33.34
C PHE A 37 -2.88 -14.16 -32.57
N GLN A 38 -2.68 -12.98 -33.11
CA GLN A 38 -1.86 -11.94 -32.50
C GLN A 38 -2.64 -11.06 -31.51
N SER A 39 -3.98 -11.07 -31.58
CA SER A 39 -4.83 -10.19 -30.77
C SER A 39 -4.66 -10.39 -29.27
N ALA A 40 -4.39 -11.60 -28.80
CA ALA A 40 -4.14 -11.89 -27.39
C ALA A 40 -2.77 -11.37 -26.89
N LEU A 41 -1.79 -11.23 -27.80
CA LEU A 41 -0.46 -10.71 -27.50
C LEU A 41 -0.38 -9.18 -27.62
N PHE A 42 -1.32 -8.57 -28.34
CA PHE A 42 -1.34 -7.14 -28.64
C PHE A 42 -1.67 -6.24 -27.44
N GLY A 43 -2.29 -6.77 -26.40
CA GLY A 43 -2.59 -6.01 -25.18
C GLY A 43 -1.40 -5.82 -24.26
N SER A 44 -0.26 -6.48 -24.54
CA SER A 44 0.89 -6.44 -23.64
C SER A 44 1.88 -5.36 -24.07
N LYS A 45 2.13 -4.41 -23.18
CA LYS A 45 3.17 -3.38 -23.31
C LYS A 45 4.55 -4.03 -23.35
N ASN A 46 5.53 -3.36 -23.97
CA ASN A 46 6.93 -3.78 -23.87
C ASN A 46 7.38 -3.61 -22.40
N PRO A 47 7.73 -4.69 -21.68
CA PRO A 47 8.06 -4.60 -20.26
C PRO A 47 9.36 -3.82 -20.00
N ILE A 48 10.29 -3.79 -20.94
CA ILE A 48 11.52 -3.01 -20.84
C ILE A 48 11.22 -1.53 -21.04
N ALA A 49 10.39 -1.18 -22.05
CA ALA A 49 9.95 0.19 -22.26
C ALA A 49 9.13 0.69 -21.06
N GLU A 50 8.27 -0.13 -20.49
CA GLU A 50 7.49 0.20 -19.29
C GLU A 50 8.39 0.46 -18.09
N ALA A 51 9.42 -0.36 -17.89
CA ALA A 51 10.37 -0.20 -16.79
C ALA A 51 11.24 1.05 -16.91
N ASP A 52 11.53 1.46 -18.15
CA ASP A 52 12.45 2.58 -18.42
C ASP A 52 11.73 3.93 -18.58
N LEU A 53 10.51 3.93 -19.06
CA LEU A 53 9.77 5.15 -19.40
C LEU A 53 8.64 5.48 -18.42
N ALA A 54 8.07 4.49 -17.72
CA ALA A 54 7.07 4.77 -16.72
C ALA A 54 7.71 5.19 -15.42
N GLU A 55 7.25 6.29 -14.87
CA GLU A 55 7.70 6.76 -13.57
C GLU A 55 6.73 6.27 -12.51
N PHE A 56 7.27 5.60 -11.50
CA PHE A 56 6.53 5.11 -10.36
C PHE A 56 7.22 5.55 -9.08
N TYR A 57 6.54 6.34 -8.31
CA TYR A 57 7.02 6.84 -7.04
C TYR A 57 6.02 6.53 -5.94
N VAL A 58 6.49 5.90 -4.87
CA VAL A 58 5.69 5.66 -3.65
C VAL A 58 6.51 6.05 -2.43
N LYS A 59 5.90 6.85 -1.57
CA LYS A 59 6.44 7.23 -0.28
C LYS A 59 5.44 6.89 0.82
N ASN A 60 5.86 6.04 1.74
CA ASN A 60 5.08 5.69 2.91
C ASN A 60 5.84 6.14 4.16
N PHE A 61 5.12 6.72 5.07
CA PHE A 61 5.61 7.04 6.40
C PHE A 61 4.56 6.63 7.41
N SER A 62 4.98 5.95 8.47
CA SER A 62 4.11 5.61 9.58
C SER A 62 4.85 5.70 10.89
N ILE A 63 4.17 6.20 11.91
CA ILE A 63 4.64 6.24 13.29
C ILE A 63 3.50 5.77 14.19
N SER A 64 3.83 4.91 15.16
CA SER A 64 2.83 4.33 16.05
C SER A 64 3.38 4.21 17.49
N PRO A 65 3.58 5.35 18.19
CA PRO A 65 4.00 5.32 19.58
C PRO A 65 2.92 4.69 20.46
N GLN A 66 3.33 3.81 21.34
CA GLN A 66 2.49 3.15 22.33
C GLN A 66 3.05 3.33 23.72
N ILE A 67 2.19 3.70 24.65
CA ILE A 67 2.51 3.78 26.09
C ILE A 67 1.63 2.78 26.81
N THR A 68 2.24 1.93 27.60
CA THR A 68 1.54 0.98 28.47
C THR A 68 1.99 1.23 29.91
N PHE A 69 1.05 1.24 30.82
CA PHE A 69 1.31 1.37 32.25
C PHE A 69 0.45 0.38 33.03
N GLU A 70 1.00 -0.10 34.13
CA GLU A 70 0.34 -1.01 35.02
C GLU A 70 0.43 -0.46 36.45
N TYR A 71 -0.66 -0.54 37.18
CA TYR A 71 -0.76 -0.08 38.55
C TYR A 71 -1.51 -1.08 39.40
N ASN A 72 -0.92 -1.47 40.53
CA ASN A 72 -1.61 -2.30 41.53
C ASN A 72 -2.46 -1.41 42.44
N LEU A 73 -3.76 -1.53 42.29
CA LEU A 73 -4.72 -0.77 43.08
C LEU A 73 -4.92 -1.37 44.47
N LEU A 74 -4.81 -2.71 44.57
CA LEU A 74 -5.00 -3.45 45.80
C LEU A 74 -4.10 -4.69 45.79
N GLY A 75 -3.48 -4.99 46.95
CA GLY A 75 -2.67 -6.19 47.15
C GLY A 75 -1.40 -6.22 46.32
N LEU A 76 -0.28 -6.54 46.94
CA LEU A 76 1.01 -6.71 46.27
C LEU A 76 1.51 -8.15 46.38
N GLU A 77 1.01 -8.90 47.37
CA GLU A 77 1.46 -10.25 47.67
C GLU A 77 0.46 -11.31 47.13
N ASP A 78 0.96 -12.53 46.89
CA ASP A 78 0.17 -13.61 46.30
C ASP A 78 -0.94 -14.17 47.25
N ASP A 79 -0.81 -13.89 48.56
CA ASP A 79 -1.75 -14.29 49.59
C ASP A 79 -2.81 -13.23 49.91
N GLU A 80 -2.88 -12.19 49.12
CA GLU A 80 -3.83 -11.11 49.24
C GLU A 80 -4.77 -11.01 48.04
N THR A 81 -5.92 -10.40 48.24
CA THR A 81 -6.79 -10.01 47.14
C THR A 81 -6.13 -8.94 46.31
N GLN A 82 -5.93 -9.19 45.02
CA GLN A 82 -5.25 -8.28 44.11
C GLN A 82 -6.23 -7.62 43.15
N LEU A 83 -6.03 -6.34 42.89
CA LEU A 83 -6.68 -5.58 41.84
C LEU A 83 -5.61 -4.83 41.07
N LYS A 84 -5.41 -5.18 39.81
CA LYS A 84 -4.46 -4.53 38.91
C LYS A 84 -5.22 -3.75 37.85
N TYR A 85 -4.72 -2.56 37.58
CA TYR A 85 -5.18 -1.76 36.46
C TYR A 85 -4.06 -1.67 35.43
N ARG A 86 -4.39 -1.98 34.18
CA ARG A 86 -3.47 -1.83 33.03
C ARG A 86 -4.07 -0.87 32.03
N GLY A 87 -3.35 0.17 31.73
CA GLY A 87 -3.72 1.16 30.72
C GLY A 87 -2.79 1.09 29.51
N MET A 88 -3.34 1.26 28.33
CA MET A 88 -2.58 1.39 27.09
C MET A 88 -3.13 2.59 26.32
N VAL A 89 -2.23 3.38 25.78
CA VAL A 89 -2.52 4.46 24.84
C VAL A 89 -1.65 4.25 23.62
N ASN A 90 -2.28 4.18 22.46
CA ASN A 90 -1.61 4.08 21.17
C ASN A 90 -2.09 5.21 20.25
N LEU A 91 -1.14 5.89 19.63
CA LEU A 91 -1.38 6.86 18.57
C LEU A 91 -0.72 6.35 17.30
N SER A 92 -1.49 6.12 16.25
CA SER A 92 -0.96 5.71 14.95
C SER A 92 -1.20 6.81 13.92
N ALA A 93 -0.14 7.29 13.31
CA ALA A 93 -0.22 8.27 12.23
C ALA A 93 0.50 7.73 11.00
N GLY A 94 -0.17 7.78 9.85
CA GLY A 94 0.35 7.29 8.59
C GLY A 94 0.11 8.26 7.45
N THR A 95 1.07 8.32 6.52
CA THR A 95 0.92 8.98 5.24
C THR A 95 1.41 8.07 4.13
N SER A 96 0.67 8.02 3.04
CA SER A 96 1.07 7.31 1.82
C SER A 96 0.83 8.24 0.63
N ALA A 97 1.89 8.51 -0.12
CA ALA A 97 1.82 9.29 -1.35
C ALA A 97 2.38 8.45 -2.49
N GLY A 98 1.65 8.37 -3.59
CA GLY A 98 2.07 7.64 -4.77
C GLY A 98 1.79 8.44 -6.03
N THR A 99 2.73 8.40 -6.98
CA THR A 99 2.54 8.97 -8.31
C THR A 99 2.95 7.94 -9.35
N VAL A 100 2.09 7.78 -10.34
CA VAL A 100 2.35 6.94 -11.52
C VAL A 100 2.21 7.82 -12.75
N TYR A 101 3.27 7.89 -13.54
CA TYR A 101 3.24 8.56 -14.84
C TYR A 101 3.45 7.55 -15.95
N THR A 102 2.57 7.59 -16.95
CA THR A 102 2.65 6.75 -18.14
C THR A 102 2.75 7.65 -19.37
N PRO A 103 3.93 7.73 -20.00
CA PRO A 103 4.13 8.58 -21.17
C PRO A 103 3.38 8.04 -22.39
N SER A 104 3.16 8.94 -23.37
CA SER A 104 2.47 8.63 -24.60
C SER A 104 3.12 7.49 -25.42
N ALA A 105 4.43 7.33 -25.28
CA ALA A 105 5.18 6.25 -25.95
C ALA A 105 4.73 4.84 -25.51
N LEU A 106 4.13 4.72 -24.32
CA LEU A 106 3.59 3.47 -23.79
C LEU A 106 2.08 3.31 -24.04
N SER A 107 1.43 4.33 -24.61
CA SER A 107 0.01 4.29 -24.92
C SER A 107 -0.20 3.62 -26.29
N MET A 108 -1.17 2.72 -26.35
CA MET A 108 -1.65 2.12 -27.60
C MET A 108 -2.64 3.02 -28.34
N ASP A 109 -3.00 4.13 -27.74
CA ASP A 109 -3.99 5.04 -28.28
C ASP A 109 -3.45 5.80 -29.51
N ASN A 110 -4.38 6.21 -30.37
CA ASN A 110 -4.04 7.03 -31.52
C ASN A 110 -3.35 8.34 -31.06
N TRP A 111 -2.49 8.91 -31.89
CA TRP A 111 -1.75 10.14 -31.57
C TRP A 111 -2.66 11.32 -31.20
N THR A 112 -3.92 11.30 -31.61
CA THR A 112 -4.95 12.29 -31.27
C THR A 112 -5.65 12.05 -29.94
N SER A 113 -5.37 10.94 -29.26
CA SER A 113 -6.05 10.59 -28.03
C SER A 113 -5.62 11.52 -26.88
N THR A 114 -6.60 12.04 -26.16
CA THR A 114 -6.38 12.85 -24.95
C THR A 114 -5.97 12.03 -23.74
N SER A 115 -6.01 10.69 -23.82
CA SER A 115 -5.59 9.79 -22.74
C SER A 115 -4.07 9.59 -22.66
N LYS A 116 -3.32 10.16 -23.61
CA LYS A 116 -1.86 10.10 -23.60
C LYS A 116 -1.27 10.91 -22.47
N ASN A 117 -0.05 10.54 -22.07
CA ASN A 117 0.65 11.19 -20.96
C ASN A 117 -0.23 11.24 -19.71
N ASN A 118 -0.58 10.07 -19.22
CA ASN A 118 -1.44 9.93 -18.04
C ASN A 118 -0.60 10.00 -16.76
N SER A 119 -0.99 10.87 -15.85
CA SER A 119 -0.45 10.93 -14.49
C SER A 119 -1.55 10.65 -13.49
N GLN A 120 -1.27 9.77 -12.56
CA GLN A 120 -2.15 9.46 -11.43
C GLN A 120 -1.39 9.74 -10.14
N ALA A 121 -1.99 10.53 -9.27
CA ALA A 121 -1.45 10.79 -7.93
C ALA A 121 -2.47 10.36 -6.87
N ASN A 122 -1.99 9.63 -5.89
CA ASN A 122 -2.75 9.22 -4.72
C ASN A 122 -2.04 9.72 -3.47
N ASP A 123 -2.76 10.41 -2.61
CA ASP A 123 -2.32 10.86 -1.30
C ASP A 123 -3.32 10.39 -0.26
N SER A 124 -2.85 9.70 0.76
CA SER A 124 -3.67 9.25 1.88
C SER A 124 -2.99 9.56 3.21
N LYS A 125 -3.80 9.98 4.18
CA LYS A 125 -3.37 10.27 5.54
C LYS A 125 -4.32 9.60 6.50
N SER A 126 -3.79 8.99 7.54
CA SER A 126 -4.56 8.42 8.63
C SER A 126 -4.00 8.84 9.97
N LEU A 127 -4.90 9.01 10.92
CA LEU A 127 -4.58 9.26 12.31
C LEU A 127 -5.57 8.44 13.15
N ASP A 128 -5.05 7.50 13.93
CA ASP A 128 -5.82 6.61 14.78
C ASP A 128 -5.34 6.73 16.22
N PHE A 129 -6.28 6.82 17.13
CA PHE A 129 -6.05 6.88 18.56
C PHE A 129 -6.79 5.73 19.23
N THR A 130 -6.06 4.90 19.94
CA THR A 130 -6.62 3.76 20.67
C THR A 130 -6.24 3.84 22.13
N THR A 131 -7.24 3.74 23.02
CA THR A 131 -7.00 3.52 24.44
C THR A 131 -7.64 2.21 24.88
N ARG A 132 -6.91 1.48 25.71
CA ARG A 132 -7.39 0.24 26.32
C ARG A 132 -7.18 0.31 27.82
N HIS A 133 -8.25 -0.03 28.54
CA HIS A 133 -8.27 -0.06 29.99
C HIS A 133 -8.67 -1.46 30.43
N GLN A 134 -7.87 -2.05 31.30
CA GLN A 134 -8.08 -3.42 31.77
C GLN A 134 -7.98 -3.45 33.29
N PHE A 135 -8.98 -4.04 33.93
CA PHE A 135 -8.99 -4.33 35.35
C PHE A 135 -8.88 -5.84 35.53
N ILE A 136 -7.89 -6.28 36.29
CA ILE A 136 -7.65 -7.67 36.60
C ILE A 136 -7.83 -7.83 38.11
N PHE A 137 -8.88 -8.56 38.50
CA PHE A 137 -9.22 -8.81 39.88
C PHE A 137 -8.97 -10.27 40.21
N THR A 138 -8.15 -10.54 41.21
CA THR A 138 -7.81 -11.85 41.71
C THR A 138 -8.10 -11.90 43.22
N PRO A 139 -9.30 -12.39 43.62
CA PRO A 139 -9.66 -12.50 45.03
C PRO A 139 -8.84 -13.60 45.71
N TYR A 140 -8.40 -13.34 46.93
CA TYR A 140 -7.82 -14.37 47.77
C TYR A 140 -8.93 -15.25 48.38
N LEU A 141 -8.92 -16.54 48.05
CA LEU A 141 -9.98 -17.49 48.42
C LEU A 141 -9.65 -18.32 49.68
N GLY A 142 -8.52 -18.00 50.34
CA GLY A 142 -8.11 -18.70 51.58
C GLY A 142 -7.57 -20.13 51.39
N HIS A 143 -7.59 -20.65 50.18
CA HIS A 143 -7.08 -21.98 49.82
C HIS A 143 -6.19 -21.88 48.58
N LYS A 144 -5.04 -22.56 48.62
CA LYS A 144 -4.07 -22.54 47.48
C LYS A 144 -4.52 -23.36 46.27
N ASP A 145 -5.54 -24.21 46.45
CA ASP A 145 -6.03 -25.11 45.39
C ASP A 145 -7.12 -24.43 44.53
N HIS A 146 -7.60 -23.24 44.92
CA HIS A 146 -8.61 -22.48 44.19
C HIS A 146 -8.05 -21.16 43.73
N PHE A 147 -8.14 -20.96 42.41
CA PHE A 147 -7.69 -19.72 41.77
C PHE A 147 -8.82 -19.15 40.91
N LEU A 148 -9.15 -17.89 41.15
CA LEU A 148 -10.15 -17.16 40.37
C LEU A 148 -9.53 -15.86 39.88
N THR A 149 -9.62 -15.60 38.59
CA THR A 149 -9.23 -14.32 37.99
C THR A 149 -10.41 -13.78 37.18
N MET A 150 -10.79 -12.55 37.47
CA MET A 150 -11.78 -11.81 36.69
C MET A 150 -11.08 -10.70 35.91
N ASN A 151 -11.47 -10.55 34.64
CA ASN A 151 -10.91 -9.54 33.75
C ASN A 151 -12.05 -8.71 33.17
N ALA A 152 -11.98 -7.39 33.34
CA ALA A 152 -12.84 -6.42 32.68
C ALA A 152 -12.00 -5.53 31.78
N GLN A 153 -12.36 -5.44 30.51
CA GLN A 153 -11.65 -4.63 29.53
C GLN A 153 -12.58 -3.67 28.83
N PHE A 154 -12.12 -2.45 28.67
CA PHE A 154 -12.74 -1.41 27.88
C PHE A 154 -11.73 -0.88 26.86
N GLU A 155 -12.15 -0.76 25.60
CA GLU A 155 -11.33 -0.22 24.53
C GLU A 155 -12.10 0.88 23.80
N LEU A 156 -11.46 2.02 23.62
CA LEU A 156 -11.93 3.10 22.77
C LEU A 156 -10.97 3.25 21.60
N ASN A 157 -11.51 3.20 20.41
CA ASN A 157 -10.79 3.42 19.16
C ASN A 157 -11.46 4.56 18.39
N THR A 158 -10.71 5.57 18.03
CA THR A 158 -11.17 6.68 17.22
C THR A 158 -10.11 7.01 16.18
N GLY A 159 -10.53 7.28 14.96
CA GLY A 159 -9.60 7.56 13.88
C GLY A 159 -10.22 8.52 12.87
N SER A 160 -9.33 9.16 12.12
CA SER A 160 -9.67 9.96 10.95
C SER A 160 -8.75 9.61 9.80
N GLY A 161 -9.32 9.51 8.62
CA GLY A 161 -8.57 9.29 7.39
C GLY A 161 -9.02 10.23 6.29
N ASN A 162 -8.09 10.64 5.47
CA ASN A 162 -8.36 11.38 4.25
C ASN A 162 -7.58 10.73 3.10
N SER A 163 -8.25 10.52 1.98
CA SER A 163 -7.63 10.01 0.77
C SER A 163 -8.05 10.87 -0.40
N GLN A 164 -7.06 11.30 -1.17
CA GLN A 164 -7.25 12.07 -2.39
C GLN A 164 -6.61 11.30 -3.54
N ASN A 165 -7.37 11.14 -4.61
CA ASN A 165 -6.90 10.56 -5.85
C ASN A 165 -7.14 11.57 -6.98
N SER A 166 -6.11 11.85 -7.75
CA SER A 166 -6.19 12.73 -8.90
C SER A 166 -5.62 12.04 -10.12
N THR A 167 -6.28 12.26 -11.25
CA THR A 167 -5.83 11.73 -12.55
C THR A 167 -5.81 12.89 -13.54
N ALA A 168 -4.69 13.04 -14.21
CA ALA A 168 -4.52 14.00 -15.28
C ALA A 168 -4.13 13.26 -16.56
N VAL A 169 -4.76 13.61 -17.66
CA VAL A 169 -4.52 13.03 -18.99
C VAL A 169 -4.24 14.11 -20.00
N GLY A 170 -3.56 13.77 -21.09
CA GLY A 170 -3.24 14.74 -22.14
C GLY A 170 -2.20 15.78 -21.71
N LEU A 171 -1.38 15.45 -20.71
CA LEU A 171 -0.31 16.36 -20.26
C LEU A 171 0.66 16.64 -21.41
N PRO A 172 1.13 17.89 -21.58
CA PRO A 172 2.27 18.15 -22.42
C PRO A 172 3.45 17.33 -21.88
N THR A 173 4.29 16.82 -22.76
CA THR A 173 5.46 16.02 -22.39
C THR A 173 6.15 16.67 -21.21
N GLY A 174 6.18 15.95 -20.10
CA GLY A 174 6.78 16.45 -18.88
C GLY A 174 8.30 16.55 -19.05
N ASN A 175 8.76 17.73 -19.19
CA ASN A 175 10.10 18.26 -18.91
C ASN A 175 9.93 19.67 -18.45
#